data_966a864b2c8d4938b678bd6acf7ac81e
#
_entry.id   966a864b2c8d4938b678bd6acf7ac81e
#
_cell.length_a   1.000
_cell.length_b   1.000
_cell.length_c   1.000
_cell.angle_alpha   90.00
_cell.angle_beta   90.00
_cell.angle_gamma   90.00
#
_symmetry.space_group_name_H-M   'P 1'
#
loop_
_entity.id
_entity.type
_entity.pdbx_description
1 polymer ?
#
loop_
_entity_poly.entity_id
_entity_poly.type
_entity_poly.pdbx_seq_one_letter_code
_entity_poly.pdbx_strand_id
1 'polypeptide(L)'
;MTENRGKCLVTVYADVPADIEEEYNRWYDTHHIPARLQVPGFLSAARYVAYNGKPKYLTLYELENFGVFKHPQMVKLNNEPTEWDQHIMPQVQIVERAIYDCIFECGEAPERHASRATTVRFDPPAEVEAEFNDWYDKDHVPSLVAVPGMHCGRRYKKRWGEGAQYLALYEFDDENIPASDAWKKAADSEWTRQILPKLGPMKRARHRLIFEAQGQSSG
;
A
#
# COMPACT_ATOMS: atom_id res chain seq x y z
N MET A 1 14.97 -9.38 4.86
CA MET A 1 14.16 -8.47 3.99
C MET A 1 14.28 -9.00 2.58
N THR A 2 13.19 -9.19 1.89
CA THR A 2 13.21 -9.55 0.48
C THR A 2 13.70 -8.34 -0.32
N GLU A 3 14.57 -8.53 -1.30
CA GLU A 3 15.19 -7.46 -2.10
C GLU A 3 14.16 -6.54 -2.79
N ASN A 4 12.94 -7.02 -2.97
CA ASN A 4 11.86 -6.32 -3.67
C ASN A 4 10.92 -5.48 -2.76
N ARG A 5 11.22 -5.39 -1.46
CA ARG A 5 10.46 -4.59 -0.49
C ARG A 5 11.32 -3.47 0.06
N GLY A 6 10.92 -2.24 -0.23
CA GLY A 6 11.65 -1.05 0.14
C GLY A 6 11.32 -0.51 1.53
N LYS A 7 12.13 0.46 1.94
CA LYS A 7 11.86 1.25 3.14
C LYS A 7 10.93 2.43 2.88
N CYS A 8 10.56 2.66 1.63
CA CYS A 8 9.66 3.72 1.21
C CYS A 8 8.56 3.14 0.31
N LEU A 9 7.32 3.47 0.60
CA LEU A 9 6.13 3.03 -0.14
C LEU A 9 5.39 4.23 -0.68
N VAL A 10 5.08 4.22 -1.99
CA VAL A 10 4.08 5.13 -2.57
C VAL A 10 2.75 4.41 -2.65
N THR A 11 1.69 5.06 -2.19
CA THR A 11 0.32 4.60 -2.40
C THR A 11 -0.43 5.60 -3.28
N VAL A 12 -1.16 5.08 -4.25
CA VAL A 12 -2.09 5.86 -5.07
C VAL A 12 -3.45 5.17 -5.01
N TYR A 13 -4.41 5.84 -4.38
CA TYR A 13 -5.80 5.41 -4.35
C TYR A 13 -6.58 6.23 -5.37
N ALA A 14 -7.25 5.58 -6.30
CA ALA A 14 -7.92 6.24 -7.41
C ALA A 14 -9.25 5.57 -7.79
N ASP A 15 -10.15 6.39 -8.31
CA ASP A 15 -11.31 5.95 -9.08
C ASP A 15 -11.17 6.44 -10.53
N VAL A 16 -11.78 5.75 -11.45
CA VAL A 16 -11.74 6.06 -12.88
C VAL A 16 -13.14 5.89 -13.50
N PRO A 17 -13.56 6.76 -14.43
CA PRO A 17 -14.79 6.59 -15.18
C PRO A 17 -14.83 5.27 -15.95
N ALA A 18 -16.00 4.66 -16.03
CA ALA A 18 -16.15 3.32 -16.62
C ALA A 18 -15.83 3.29 -18.14
N ASP A 19 -16.05 4.39 -18.82
CA ASP A 19 -15.82 4.53 -20.27
C ASP A 19 -14.35 4.54 -20.67
N ILE A 20 -13.45 4.92 -19.76
CA ILE A 20 -11.99 4.90 -20.01
C ILE A 20 -11.26 3.81 -19.19
N GLU A 21 -11.97 3.00 -18.42
CA GLU A 21 -11.37 2.07 -17.45
C GLU A 21 -10.45 1.04 -18.13
N GLU A 22 -10.84 0.52 -19.29
CA GLU A 22 -10.02 -0.43 -20.04
C GLU A 22 -8.71 0.22 -20.50
N GLU A 23 -8.80 1.43 -21.06
CA GLU A 23 -7.63 2.19 -21.51
C GLU A 23 -6.74 2.59 -20.34
N TYR A 24 -7.31 3.02 -19.21
CA TYR A 24 -6.59 3.30 -17.96
C TYR A 24 -5.78 2.09 -17.48
N ASN A 25 -6.38 0.90 -17.47
CA ASN A 25 -5.68 -0.31 -17.07
C ASN A 25 -4.53 -0.63 -18.03
N ARG A 26 -4.77 -0.57 -19.34
CA ARG A 26 -3.73 -0.79 -20.35
C ARG A 26 -2.59 0.22 -20.23
N TRP A 27 -2.90 1.53 -20.09
CA TRP A 27 -1.90 2.58 -19.90
C TRP A 27 -1.06 2.34 -18.64
N TYR A 28 -1.70 1.98 -17.53
CA TYR A 28 -1.00 1.73 -16.27
C TYR A 28 -0.02 0.56 -16.40
N ASP A 29 -0.48 -0.56 -16.94
CA ASP A 29 0.25 -1.83 -16.96
C ASP A 29 1.35 -1.85 -18.02
N THR A 30 1.15 -1.19 -19.17
CA THR A 30 2.08 -1.26 -20.30
C THR A 30 2.94 -0.01 -20.50
N HIS A 31 2.61 1.10 -19.86
CA HIS A 31 3.31 2.37 -20.02
C HIS A 31 3.74 3.00 -18.69
N HIS A 32 2.78 3.33 -17.83
CA HIS A 32 3.04 4.15 -16.63
C HIS A 32 3.93 3.45 -15.59
N ILE A 33 3.63 2.19 -15.24
CA ILE A 33 4.46 1.39 -14.33
C ILE A 33 5.81 1.06 -14.96
N PRO A 34 5.89 0.49 -16.18
CA PRO A 34 7.18 0.19 -16.80
C PRO A 34 8.15 1.38 -16.85
N ALA A 35 7.65 2.58 -17.18
CA ALA A 35 8.49 3.78 -17.20
C ALA A 35 9.09 4.11 -15.84
N ARG A 36 8.35 3.91 -14.75
CA ARG A 36 8.82 4.17 -13.38
C ARG A 36 9.81 3.11 -12.91
N LEU A 37 9.56 1.84 -13.24
CA LEU A 37 10.43 0.74 -12.85
C LEU A 37 11.80 0.75 -13.55
N GLN A 38 11.99 1.61 -14.58
CA GLN A 38 13.30 1.88 -15.18
C GLN A 38 14.11 2.90 -14.38
N VAL A 39 13.48 3.61 -13.44
CA VAL A 39 14.20 4.57 -12.58
C VAL A 39 14.90 3.79 -11.47
N PRO A 40 16.23 3.92 -11.32
CA PRO A 40 16.96 3.29 -10.22
C PRO A 40 16.34 3.59 -8.86
N GLY A 41 16.19 2.55 -8.05
CA GLY A 41 15.57 2.65 -6.73
C GLY A 41 14.05 2.41 -6.69
N PHE A 42 13.37 2.26 -7.84
CA PHE A 42 12.05 1.61 -7.88
C PHE A 42 12.24 0.10 -7.87
N LEU A 43 11.79 -0.58 -6.83
CA LEU A 43 12.01 -2.01 -6.63
C LEU A 43 10.90 -2.86 -7.24
N SER A 44 9.66 -2.48 -7.00
CA SER A 44 8.49 -3.16 -7.55
C SER A 44 7.27 -2.25 -7.61
N ALA A 45 6.27 -2.67 -8.38
CA ALA A 45 4.95 -2.06 -8.39
C ALA A 45 3.87 -3.13 -8.40
N ALA A 46 2.78 -2.88 -7.67
CA ALA A 46 1.60 -3.73 -7.63
C ALA A 46 0.34 -2.89 -7.77
N ARG A 47 -0.60 -3.37 -8.59
CA ARG A 47 -1.93 -2.79 -8.73
C ARG A 47 -2.98 -3.73 -8.18
N TYR A 48 -3.90 -3.16 -7.47
CA TYR A 48 -4.99 -3.86 -6.82
C TYR A 48 -6.33 -3.22 -7.16
N VAL A 49 -7.38 -4.05 -7.18
CA VAL A 49 -8.77 -3.62 -7.21
C VAL A 49 -9.44 -3.94 -5.87
N ALA A 50 -10.17 -2.99 -5.32
CA ALA A 50 -10.93 -3.21 -4.08
C ALA A 50 -12.12 -4.13 -4.34
N TYR A 51 -12.24 -5.21 -3.57
CA TYR A 51 -13.45 -6.02 -3.51
C TYR A 51 -14.29 -5.73 -2.26
N ASN A 52 -13.71 -4.99 -1.30
CA ASN A 52 -14.42 -4.45 -0.14
C ASN A 52 -13.77 -3.10 0.23
N GLY A 53 -14.56 -2.03 0.23
CA GLY A 53 -14.10 -0.68 0.48
C GLY A 53 -13.92 0.16 -0.80
N LYS A 54 -13.42 1.37 -0.62
CA LYS A 54 -13.16 2.36 -1.69
C LYS A 54 -11.86 3.10 -1.38
N PRO A 55 -11.22 3.74 -2.38
CA PRO A 55 -11.51 3.77 -3.83
C PRO A 55 -11.31 2.42 -4.52
N LYS A 56 -11.72 2.31 -5.80
CA LYS A 56 -11.66 1.07 -6.59
C LYS A 56 -10.23 0.58 -6.80
N TYR A 57 -9.31 1.47 -7.13
CA TYR A 57 -7.92 1.12 -7.43
C TYR A 57 -6.97 1.54 -6.33
N LEU A 58 -6.00 0.67 -6.07
CA LEU A 58 -4.82 0.94 -5.27
C LEU A 58 -3.59 0.54 -6.08
N THR A 59 -2.66 1.47 -6.24
CA THR A 59 -1.32 1.17 -6.76
C THR A 59 -0.31 1.37 -5.64
N LEU A 60 0.58 0.40 -5.48
CA LEU A 60 1.71 0.42 -4.58
C LEU A 60 3.00 0.48 -5.42
N TYR A 61 3.94 1.33 -5.03
CA TYR A 61 5.31 1.29 -5.53
C TYR A 61 6.25 1.14 -4.34
N GLU A 62 7.05 0.09 -4.36
CA GLU A 62 8.13 -0.12 -3.38
C GLU A 62 9.38 0.59 -3.88
N LEU A 63 9.97 1.41 -3.02
CA LEU A 63 11.19 2.16 -3.33
C LEU A 63 12.25 1.90 -2.28
N GLU A 64 13.51 1.95 -2.68
CA GLU A 64 14.63 1.87 -1.73
C GLU A 64 14.51 2.93 -0.64
N ASN A 65 14.27 4.18 -1.04
CA ASN A 65 14.13 5.31 -0.13
C ASN A 65 13.48 6.51 -0.85
N PHE A 66 13.17 7.54 -0.08
CA PHE A 66 12.56 8.77 -0.60
C PHE A 66 13.43 9.53 -1.61
N GLY A 67 14.77 9.34 -1.58
CA GLY A 67 15.71 10.03 -2.48
C GLY A 67 15.48 9.73 -3.97
N VAL A 68 14.82 8.61 -4.29
CA VAL A 68 14.45 8.21 -5.66
C VAL A 68 13.69 9.31 -6.41
N PHE A 69 12.89 10.12 -5.72
CA PHE A 69 12.16 11.25 -6.34
C PHE A 69 13.06 12.37 -6.86
N LYS A 70 14.31 12.43 -6.42
CA LYS A 70 15.33 13.38 -6.91
C LYS A 70 16.17 12.82 -8.06
N HIS A 71 15.96 11.55 -8.41
CA HIS A 71 16.70 10.94 -9.53
C HIS A 71 16.37 11.65 -10.84
N PRO A 72 17.35 12.01 -11.69
CA PRO A 72 17.11 12.78 -12.93
C PRO A 72 16.04 12.16 -13.85
N GLN A 73 16.03 10.82 -13.99
CA GLN A 73 15.00 10.13 -14.78
C GLN A 73 13.60 10.32 -14.19
N MET A 74 13.45 10.29 -12.84
CA MET A 74 12.16 10.52 -12.21
C MET A 74 11.68 11.96 -12.38
N VAL A 75 12.60 12.92 -12.26
CA VAL A 75 12.32 14.34 -12.53
C VAL A 75 11.88 14.54 -13.98
N LYS A 76 12.57 13.89 -14.93
CA LYS A 76 12.19 13.91 -16.34
C LYS A 76 10.78 13.35 -16.57
N LEU A 77 10.48 12.15 -16.04
CA LEU A 77 9.15 11.53 -16.18
C LEU A 77 8.01 12.43 -15.66
N ASN A 78 8.27 13.19 -14.59
CA ASN A 78 7.27 14.10 -14.04
C ASN A 78 7.09 15.39 -14.86
N ASN A 79 8.16 15.88 -15.48
CA ASN A 79 8.16 17.16 -16.20
C ASN A 79 7.85 17.02 -17.71
N GLU A 80 8.05 15.83 -18.26
CA GLU A 80 7.87 15.54 -19.69
C GLU A 80 6.86 14.39 -19.86
N PRO A 81 5.56 14.59 -19.50
CA PRO A 81 4.54 13.56 -19.69
C PRO A 81 4.33 13.29 -21.17
N THR A 82 4.17 12.01 -21.51
CA THR A 82 3.84 11.58 -22.87
C THR A 82 2.43 12.03 -23.29
N GLU A 83 2.10 11.95 -24.57
CA GLU A 83 0.74 12.23 -25.05
C GLU A 83 -0.30 11.32 -24.38
N TRP A 84 0.05 10.06 -24.11
CA TRP A 84 -0.84 9.14 -23.43
C TRP A 84 -1.01 9.49 -21.94
N ASP A 85 0.05 9.92 -21.25
CA ASP A 85 -0.07 10.47 -19.88
C ASP A 85 -0.99 11.69 -19.85
N GLN A 86 -0.82 12.61 -20.80
CA GLN A 86 -1.64 13.84 -20.92
C GLN A 86 -3.11 13.53 -21.24
N HIS A 87 -3.37 12.43 -21.94
CA HIS A 87 -4.74 11.98 -22.23
C HIS A 87 -5.41 11.33 -21.01
N ILE A 88 -4.73 10.41 -20.32
CA ILE A 88 -5.34 9.60 -19.25
C ILE A 88 -5.37 10.34 -17.92
N MET A 89 -4.24 10.94 -17.49
CA MET A 89 -4.12 11.47 -16.14
C MET A 89 -5.21 12.49 -15.73
N PRO A 90 -5.65 13.42 -16.57
CA PRO A 90 -6.71 14.38 -16.22
C PRO A 90 -8.08 13.73 -15.95
N GLN A 91 -8.30 12.51 -16.43
CA GLN A 91 -9.56 11.78 -16.27
C GLN A 91 -9.58 10.88 -15.03
N VAL A 92 -8.41 10.66 -14.39
CA VAL A 92 -8.28 9.82 -13.20
C VAL A 92 -8.58 10.65 -11.95
N GLN A 93 -9.56 10.22 -11.16
CA GLN A 93 -9.80 10.80 -9.85
C GLN A 93 -8.84 10.20 -8.81
N ILE A 94 -7.72 10.87 -8.57
CA ILE A 94 -6.83 10.51 -7.46
C ILE A 94 -7.49 10.96 -6.17
N VAL A 95 -7.84 9.99 -5.32
CA VAL A 95 -8.50 10.24 -4.03
C VAL A 95 -7.48 10.48 -2.93
N GLU A 96 -6.40 9.70 -2.92
CA GLU A 96 -5.27 9.87 -2.00
C GLU A 96 -3.98 9.46 -2.73
N ARG A 97 -2.93 10.26 -2.60
CA ARG A 97 -1.56 9.92 -3.02
C ARG A 97 -0.60 10.31 -1.92
N ALA A 98 0.08 9.33 -1.36
CA ALA A 98 1.01 9.56 -0.26
C ALA A 98 2.28 8.73 -0.40
N ILE A 99 3.34 9.21 0.24
CA ILE A 99 4.63 8.56 0.37
C ILE A 99 4.84 8.28 1.84
N TYR A 100 5.19 7.05 2.15
CA TYR A 100 5.31 6.52 3.49
C TYR A 100 6.70 5.96 3.74
N ASP A 101 7.21 6.09 4.95
CA ASP A 101 8.36 5.35 5.45
C ASP A 101 7.89 4.10 6.18
N CYS A 102 8.51 2.96 5.91
CA CYS A 102 8.28 1.73 6.64
C CYS A 102 8.85 1.88 8.06
N ILE A 103 8.00 1.68 9.07
CA ILE A 103 8.35 1.83 10.49
C ILE A 103 8.32 0.51 11.26
N PHE A 104 7.63 -0.52 10.74
CA PHE A 104 7.54 -1.84 11.37
C PHE A 104 7.23 -2.92 10.32
N GLU A 105 7.82 -4.10 10.50
CA GLU A 105 7.60 -5.28 9.66
C GLU A 105 7.49 -6.53 10.54
N CYS A 106 6.52 -7.41 10.24
CA CYS A 106 6.32 -8.68 10.90
C CYS A 106 5.93 -9.75 9.87
N GLY A 107 6.42 -10.97 10.02
CA GLY A 107 6.28 -12.04 9.05
C GLY A 107 7.28 -11.93 7.90
N GLU A 108 7.10 -12.77 6.89
CA GLU A 108 7.96 -12.78 5.70
C GLU A 108 7.17 -12.28 4.49
N ALA A 109 7.51 -11.07 4.01
CA ALA A 109 6.94 -10.57 2.78
C ALA A 109 7.31 -11.50 1.63
N PRO A 110 6.35 -11.98 0.82
CA PRO A 110 6.66 -12.84 -0.31
C PRO A 110 7.49 -12.09 -1.35
N GLU A 111 8.30 -12.80 -2.13
CA GLU A 111 9.13 -12.22 -3.18
C GLU A 111 8.29 -11.39 -4.17
N ARG A 112 7.15 -11.93 -4.56
CA ARG A 112 6.11 -11.24 -5.33
C ARG A 112 5.00 -10.74 -4.41
N HIS A 113 4.28 -9.71 -4.81
CA HIS A 113 3.14 -9.24 -4.04
C HIS A 113 2.07 -10.32 -3.91
N ALA A 114 1.51 -10.49 -2.71
CA ALA A 114 0.47 -11.45 -2.47
C ALA A 114 -0.80 -11.15 -3.30
N SER A 115 -1.56 -12.19 -3.62
CA SER A 115 -2.77 -12.06 -4.43
C SER A 115 -3.87 -11.24 -3.75
N ARG A 116 -3.79 -11.06 -2.43
CA ARG A 116 -4.70 -10.27 -1.60
C ARG A 116 -3.95 -9.35 -0.67
N ALA A 117 -4.54 -8.17 -0.44
CA ALA A 117 -4.04 -7.22 0.55
C ALA A 117 -5.19 -6.58 1.32
N THR A 118 -4.94 -6.29 2.60
CA THR A 118 -5.80 -5.39 3.39
C THR A 118 -4.99 -4.16 3.76
N THR A 119 -5.57 -2.99 3.50
CA THR A 119 -5.02 -1.71 3.96
C THR A 119 -5.89 -1.12 5.06
N VAL A 120 -5.26 -0.60 6.10
CA VAL A 120 -5.91 0.13 7.19
C VAL A 120 -5.19 1.45 7.38
N ARG A 121 -5.94 2.56 7.30
CA ARG A 121 -5.40 3.92 7.35
C ARG A 121 -5.96 4.64 8.57
N PHE A 122 -5.07 5.28 9.34
CA PHE A 122 -5.39 5.93 10.61
C PHE A 122 -4.77 7.31 10.73
N ASP A 123 -5.49 8.17 11.45
CA ASP A 123 -5.01 9.43 12.00
C ASP A 123 -5.28 9.40 13.51
N PRO A 124 -4.43 8.73 14.32
CA PRO A 124 -4.64 8.65 15.76
C PRO A 124 -4.51 10.04 16.39
N PRO A 125 -5.33 10.37 17.42
CA PRO A 125 -5.13 11.57 18.21
C PRO A 125 -3.72 11.59 18.85
N ALA A 126 -3.12 12.77 18.95
CA ALA A 126 -1.73 12.92 19.42
C ALA A 126 -1.51 12.33 20.83
N GLU A 127 -2.50 12.43 21.70
CA GLU A 127 -2.46 11.91 23.06
C GLU A 127 -2.41 10.40 23.18
N VAL A 128 -2.83 9.67 22.12
CA VAL A 128 -2.80 8.20 22.09
C VAL A 128 -1.81 7.64 21.04
N GLU A 129 -1.10 8.49 20.32
CA GLU A 129 -0.19 8.08 19.23
C GLU A 129 0.89 7.09 19.73
N ALA A 130 1.46 7.32 20.91
CA ALA A 130 2.46 6.43 21.50
C ALA A 130 1.87 5.05 21.84
N GLU A 131 0.71 5.01 22.52
CA GLU A 131 0.00 3.77 22.85
C GLU A 131 -0.45 3.03 21.58
N PHE A 132 -0.91 3.76 20.57
CA PHE A 132 -1.28 3.21 19.26
C PHE A 132 -0.11 2.52 18.57
N ASN A 133 1.08 3.12 18.58
CA ASN A 133 2.26 2.51 17.98
C ASN A 133 2.69 1.25 18.75
N ASP A 134 2.72 1.33 20.07
CA ASP A 134 3.05 0.18 20.93
C ASP A 134 2.08 -0.99 20.77
N TRP A 135 0.76 -0.71 20.75
CA TRP A 135 -0.26 -1.72 20.51
C TRP A 135 -0.10 -2.40 19.15
N TYR A 136 0.11 -1.60 18.10
CA TYR A 136 0.26 -2.14 16.74
C TYR A 136 1.48 -3.04 16.63
N ASP A 137 2.63 -2.61 17.16
CA ASP A 137 3.91 -3.30 16.96
C ASP A 137 4.05 -4.53 17.90
N LYS A 138 3.50 -4.45 19.13
CA LYS A 138 3.70 -5.48 20.15
C LYS A 138 2.55 -6.49 20.26
N ASP A 139 1.35 -6.14 19.78
CA ASP A 139 0.16 -6.98 19.91
C ASP A 139 -0.53 -7.22 18.57
N HIS A 140 -1.04 -6.17 17.93
CA HIS A 140 -2.01 -6.31 16.84
C HIS A 140 -1.42 -6.92 15.57
N VAL A 141 -0.30 -6.39 15.05
CA VAL A 141 0.34 -6.93 13.83
C VAL A 141 0.88 -8.34 14.07
N PRO A 142 1.65 -8.62 15.14
CA PRO A 142 2.12 -9.97 15.41
C PRO A 142 0.99 -10.99 15.53
N SER A 143 -0.10 -10.64 16.22
CA SER A 143 -1.26 -11.53 16.39
C SER A 143 -1.94 -11.85 15.06
N LEU A 144 -2.11 -10.85 14.19
CA LEU A 144 -2.72 -11.04 12.86
C LEU A 144 -1.81 -11.84 11.93
N VAL A 145 -0.52 -11.59 11.96
CA VAL A 145 0.45 -12.31 11.11
C VAL A 145 0.60 -13.78 11.54
N ALA A 146 0.35 -14.10 12.81
CA ALA A 146 0.33 -15.48 13.30
C ALA A 146 -0.89 -16.29 12.79
N VAL A 147 -1.88 -15.66 12.17
CA VAL A 147 -3.04 -16.37 11.60
C VAL A 147 -2.58 -17.20 10.39
N PRO A 148 -2.94 -18.50 10.32
CA PRO A 148 -2.56 -19.34 9.18
C PRO A 148 -2.96 -18.74 7.83
N GLY A 149 -2.02 -18.71 6.89
CA GLY A 149 -2.19 -18.15 5.54
C GLY A 149 -1.84 -16.66 5.42
N MET A 150 -1.52 -16.00 6.52
CA MET A 150 -0.92 -14.66 6.47
C MET A 150 0.56 -14.76 6.11
N HIS A 151 1.02 -13.85 5.25
CA HIS A 151 2.44 -13.72 4.92
C HIS A 151 3.13 -12.68 5.80
N CYS A 152 2.65 -11.45 5.75
CA CYS A 152 3.26 -10.37 6.50
C CYS A 152 2.26 -9.25 6.84
N GLY A 153 2.67 -8.43 7.80
CA GLY A 153 2.07 -7.15 8.13
C GLY A 153 3.14 -6.08 8.22
N ARG A 154 2.95 -4.98 7.52
CA ARG A 154 3.90 -3.86 7.50
C ARG A 154 3.19 -2.57 7.89
N ARG A 155 3.89 -1.74 8.65
CA ARG A 155 3.39 -0.43 9.08
C ARG A 155 4.23 0.68 8.51
N TYR A 156 3.53 1.79 8.23
CA TYR A 156 4.14 2.93 7.58
C TYR A 156 3.68 4.23 8.23
N LYS A 157 4.58 5.19 8.30
CA LYS A 157 4.29 6.58 8.71
C LYS A 157 4.42 7.50 7.51
N LYS A 158 3.43 8.37 7.31
CA LYS A 158 3.42 9.29 6.18
C LYS A 158 4.58 10.28 6.26
N ARG A 159 5.31 10.36 5.15
CA ARG A 159 6.36 11.36 4.92
C ARG A 159 5.86 12.55 4.12
N TRP A 160 5.02 12.29 3.11
CA TRP A 160 4.57 13.33 2.18
C TRP A 160 3.25 12.96 1.51
N GLY A 161 2.49 13.97 1.08
CA GLY A 161 1.29 13.83 0.27
C GLY A 161 -0.01 13.80 1.07
N GLU A 162 -1.11 13.50 0.36
CA GLU A 162 -2.45 13.42 0.92
C GLU A 162 -2.78 11.96 1.26
N GLY A 163 -3.13 11.73 2.51
CA GLY A 163 -3.43 10.40 3.05
C GLY A 163 -3.37 10.41 4.56
N ALA A 164 -3.77 9.32 5.20
CA ALA A 164 -3.70 9.17 6.64
C ALA A 164 -2.25 9.18 7.15
N GLN A 165 -2.04 9.59 8.40
CA GLN A 165 -0.72 9.64 9.03
C GLN A 165 -0.06 8.26 9.10
N TYR A 166 -0.87 7.21 9.33
CA TYR A 166 -0.41 5.82 9.41
C TYR A 166 -1.15 4.92 8.43
N LEU A 167 -0.41 3.98 7.86
CA LEU A 167 -0.91 2.91 7.01
C LEU A 167 -0.42 1.58 7.57
N ALA A 168 -1.32 0.60 7.70
CA ALA A 168 -0.98 -0.80 7.87
C ALA A 168 -1.36 -1.56 6.58
N LEU A 169 -0.44 -2.39 6.09
CA LEU A 169 -0.60 -3.25 4.92
C LEU A 169 -0.39 -4.69 5.34
N TYR A 170 -1.39 -5.53 5.10
CA TYR A 170 -1.37 -6.97 5.36
C TYR A 170 -1.47 -7.71 4.03
N GLU A 171 -0.57 -8.68 3.80
CA GLU A 171 -0.50 -9.48 2.58
C GLU A 171 -0.79 -10.95 2.89
N PHE A 172 -1.65 -11.58 2.06
CA PHE A 172 -2.11 -12.96 2.18
C PHE A 172 -2.70 -13.44 0.84
N ASP A 173 -3.00 -14.74 0.68
CA ASP A 173 -3.51 -15.26 -0.61
C ASP A 173 -4.98 -15.67 -0.58
N ASP A 174 -5.55 -16.01 0.58
CA ASP A 174 -6.95 -16.41 0.68
C ASP A 174 -7.84 -15.27 1.20
N GLU A 175 -8.77 -14.81 0.38
CA GLU A 175 -9.71 -13.71 0.71
C GLU A 175 -10.64 -14.02 1.90
N ASN A 176 -10.73 -15.28 2.32
CA ASN A 176 -11.52 -15.67 3.48
C ASN A 176 -10.80 -15.46 4.82
N ILE A 177 -9.47 -15.31 4.81
CA ILE A 177 -8.68 -15.13 6.04
C ILE A 177 -9.23 -13.98 6.91
N PRO A 178 -9.49 -12.76 6.40
CA PRO A 178 -10.01 -11.68 7.23
C PRO A 178 -11.46 -11.88 7.73
N ALA A 179 -12.14 -12.92 7.28
CA ALA A 179 -13.47 -13.31 7.76
C ALA A 179 -13.43 -14.52 8.72
N SER A 180 -12.29 -15.20 8.81
CA SER A 180 -12.10 -16.41 9.63
C SER A 180 -12.23 -16.12 11.13
N ASP A 181 -12.57 -17.15 11.92
CA ASP A 181 -12.63 -17.03 13.37
C ASP A 181 -11.24 -16.85 13.96
N ALA A 182 -10.19 -17.42 13.34
CA ALA A 182 -8.80 -17.20 13.74
C ALA A 182 -8.42 -15.72 13.64
N TRP A 183 -8.75 -15.06 12.51
CA TRP A 183 -8.53 -13.63 12.34
C TRP A 183 -9.32 -12.78 13.34
N LYS A 184 -10.60 -13.07 13.53
CA LYS A 184 -11.44 -12.33 14.47
C LYS A 184 -10.88 -12.42 15.89
N LYS A 185 -10.46 -13.62 16.30
CA LYS A 185 -9.83 -13.83 17.61
C LYS A 185 -8.51 -13.08 17.75
N ALA A 186 -7.65 -13.11 16.73
CA ALA A 186 -6.38 -12.40 16.71
C ALA A 186 -6.56 -10.88 16.77
N ALA A 187 -7.61 -10.36 16.11
CA ALA A 187 -7.94 -8.94 16.07
C ALA A 187 -8.63 -8.41 17.33
N ASP A 188 -9.05 -9.28 18.26
CA ASP A 188 -9.88 -8.93 19.44
C ASP A 188 -9.13 -9.19 20.76
N SER A 189 -7.89 -8.70 20.88
CA SER A 189 -7.16 -8.74 22.16
C SER A 189 -7.77 -7.78 23.18
N GLU A 190 -7.43 -7.96 24.46
CA GLU A 190 -7.84 -7.03 25.51
C GLU A 190 -7.33 -5.62 25.24
N TRP A 191 -6.08 -5.48 24.77
CA TRP A 191 -5.52 -4.18 24.41
C TRP A 191 -6.25 -3.55 23.22
N THR A 192 -6.61 -4.36 22.21
CA THR A 192 -7.43 -3.90 21.08
C THR A 192 -8.75 -3.29 21.57
N ARG A 193 -9.46 -3.96 22.46
CA ARG A 193 -10.74 -3.45 23.02
C ARG A 193 -10.59 -2.15 23.81
N GLN A 194 -9.44 -1.95 24.44
CA GLN A 194 -9.16 -0.73 25.23
C GLN A 194 -8.77 0.46 24.35
N ILE A 195 -8.03 0.22 23.26
CA ILE A 195 -7.48 1.31 22.44
C ILE A 195 -8.41 1.74 21.30
N LEU A 196 -9.11 0.82 20.65
CA LEU A 196 -9.97 1.16 19.49
C LEU A 196 -10.94 2.31 19.74
N PRO A 197 -11.62 2.42 20.91
CA PRO A 197 -12.52 3.53 21.19
C PRO A 197 -11.82 4.91 21.21
N LYS A 198 -10.50 4.92 21.40
CA LYS A 198 -9.69 6.17 21.47
C LYS A 198 -9.18 6.63 20.12
N LEU A 199 -9.17 5.74 19.09
CA LEU A 199 -8.46 5.98 17.82
C LEU A 199 -9.25 6.79 16.78
N GLY A 200 -10.54 6.99 16.98
CA GLY A 200 -11.38 7.63 15.97
C GLY A 200 -11.62 6.77 14.72
N PRO A 201 -12.09 7.37 13.62
CA PRO A 201 -12.47 6.62 12.42
C PRO A 201 -11.25 6.05 11.70
N MET A 202 -11.37 4.82 11.19
CA MET A 202 -10.39 4.19 10.33
C MET A 202 -10.95 3.98 8.92
N LYS A 203 -10.07 4.07 7.92
CA LYS A 203 -10.39 3.70 6.55
C LYS A 203 -9.79 2.32 6.26
N ARG A 204 -10.64 1.33 6.02
CA ARG A 204 -10.21 -0.04 5.70
C ARG A 204 -10.67 -0.41 4.29
N ALA A 205 -9.80 -1.10 3.55
CA ALA A 205 -10.16 -1.68 2.26
C ALA A 205 -9.43 -3.02 2.06
N ARG A 206 -10.11 -3.93 1.34
CA ARG A 206 -9.57 -5.23 0.95
C ARG A 206 -9.44 -5.29 -0.55
N HIS A 207 -8.32 -5.81 -1.02
CA HIS A 207 -7.87 -5.67 -2.38
C HIS A 207 -7.46 -7.02 -2.98
N ARG A 208 -7.70 -7.16 -4.29
CA ARG A 208 -7.22 -8.26 -5.12
C ARG A 208 -6.17 -7.73 -6.08
N LEU A 209 -5.05 -8.41 -6.18
CA LEU A 209 -3.99 -8.09 -7.14
C LEU A 209 -4.51 -8.28 -8.56
N ILE A 210 -4.24 -7.31 -9.44
CA ILE A 210 -4.59 -7.35 -10.86
C ILE A 210 -3.37 -7.22 -11.76
N PHE A 211 -2.28 -6.64 -11.25
CA PHE A 211 -1.02 -6.49 -11.99
C PHE A 211 0.15 -6.33 -11.01
N GLU A 212 1.31 -6.87 -11.38
CA GLU A 212 2.57 -6.56 -10.70
C GLU A 212 3.74 -6.59 -11.68
N ALA A 213 4.78 -5.82 -11.36
CA ALA A 213 6.04 -5.83 -12.07
C ALA A 213 7.19 -5.51 -11.13
N GLN A 214 8.39 -6.01 -11.48
CA GLN A 214 9.63 -5.79 -10.73
C GLN A 214 10.47 -4.73 -11.41
N GLY A 215 11.16 -3.92 -10.62
CA GLY A 215 12.19 -2.99 -11.09
C GLY A 215 13.43 -3.74 -11.57
N GLN A 216 14.32 -3.01 -12.22
CA GLN A 216 15.61 -3.56 -12.61
C GLN A 216 16.45 -3.73 -11.34
N SER A 217 16.95 -4.95 -11.09
CA SER A 217 17.93 -5.18 -10.03
C SER A 217 19.15 -4.32 -10.32
N SER A 218 19.56 -3.51 -9.35
CA SER A 218 20.85 -2.81 -9.41
C SER A 218 21.93 -3.89 -9.37
N GLY A 219 22.54 -4.21 -10.54
CA GLY A 219 23.65 -5.13 -10.65
C GLY A 219 24.94 -4.57 -10.02
#